data_d43d4d06d7a72ad100706cdd49225ba7
#
_entry.id   d43d4d06d7a72ad100706cdd49225ba7
#
_cell.length_a   1.000
_cell.length_b   1.000
_cell.length_c   1.000
_cell.angle_alpha   90.00
_cell.angle_beta   90.00
_cell.angle_gamma   90.00
#
_symmetry.space_group_name_H-M   'P 1'
#
loop_
_entity.id
_entity.type
_entity.pdbx_description
1 polymer ?
#
loop_
_entity_poly.entity_id
_entity_poly.type
_entity_poly.pdbx_seq_one_letter_code
_entity_poly.pdbx_strand_id
1 'polypeptide(L)'
;MTVTVPVITPTELKARLDAGNVPTLVDVRELYEADIADLPEHGQARIPTAEFADRFEELDRGQELVLYCRSGRRSEWAARILLENGYERVFNLKGGVLGWRNEVDPDLPAY
;
A
#
# COMPACT_ATOMS: atom_id res chain seq x y z
N MET A 1 -5.96 -14.10 18.70
CA MET A 1 -6.15 -14.60 17.34
C MET A 1 -5.35 -13.75 16.36
N THR A 2 -4.61 -14.38 15.47
CA THR A 2 -3.77 -13.63 14.52
C THR A 2 -4.59 -13.24 13.30
N VAL A 3 -4.53 -11.97 12.93
CA VAL A 3 -5.19 -11.48 11.72
C VAL A 3 -4.30 -11.81 10.53
N THR A 4 -4.87 -12.45 9.52
CA THR A 4 -4.17 -12.72 8.26
C THR A 4 -4.40 -11.52 7.33
N VAL A 5 -3.31 -10.95 6.82
CA VAL A 5 -3.39 -9.80 5.92
C VAL A 5 -3.46 -10.30 4.48
N PRO A 6 -4.56 -10.02 3.76
CA PRO A 6 -4.63 -10.35 2.34
C PRO A 6 -3.57 -9.60 1.55
N VAL A 7 -3.08 -10.21 0.48
CA VAL A 7 -2.09 -9.58 -0.39
C VAL A 7 -2.65 -9.42 -1.80
N ILE A 8 -2.16 -8.40 -2.50
CA ILE A 8 -2.39 -8.21 -3.93
C ILE A 8 -1.02 -8.12 -4.58
N THR A 9 -0.84 -8.79 -5.71
CA THR A 9 0.44 -8.73 -6.43
C THR A 9 0.53 -7.44 -7.24
N PRO A 10 1.75 -6.96 -7.56
CA PRO A 10 1.91 -5.81 -8.44
C PRO A 10 1.20 -6.00 -9.79
N THR A 11 1.29 -7.19 -10.37
CA THR A 11 0.62 -7.48 -11.65
C THR A 11 -0.89 -7.34 -11.53
N GLU A 12 -1.48 -7.87 -10.45
CA GLU A 12 -2.92 -7.74 -10.20
C GLU A 12 -3.33 -6.28 -10.01
N LEU A 13 -2.54 -5.53 -9.24
CA LEU A 13 -2.83 -4.11 -9.03
C LEU A 13 -2.74 -3.33 -10.34
N LYS A 14 -1.70 -3.59 -11.14
CA LYS A 14 -1.54 -2.93 -12.44
C LYS A 14 -2.77 -3.15 -13.33
N ALA A 15 -3.26 -4.38 -13.37
CA ALA A 15 -4.45 -4.69 -14.17
C ALA A 15 -5.66 -3.88 -13.70
N ARG A 16 -5.81 -3.70 -12.40
CA ARG A 16 -6.91 -2.92 -11.83
C ARG A 16 -6.78 -1.44 -12.16
N LEU A 17 -5.57 -0.89 -12.06
CA LEU A 17 -5.32 0.51 -12.40
C LEU A 17 -5.62 0.77 -13.88
N ASP A 18 -5.18 -0.14 -14.75
CA ASP A 18 -5.41 -0.01 -16.20
C ASP A 18 -6.89 -0.11 -16.55
N ALA A 19 -7.66 -0.90 -15.81
CA ALA A 19 -9.09 -1.06 -16.04
C ALA A 19 -9.93 0.06 -15.45
N GLY A 20 -9.30 1.01 -14.73
CA GLY A 20 -10.02 2.09 -14.08
C GLY A 20 -10.71 1.69 -12.77
N ASN A 21 -10.45 0.47 -12.29
CA ASN A 21 -10.99 -0.03 -11.02
C ASN A 21 -9.97 0.22 -9.91
N VAL A 22 -9.77 1.49 -9.58
CA VAL A 22 -8.66 1.96 -8.74
C VAL A 22 -9.04 1.90 -7.26
N PRO A 23 -8.32 1.10 -6.44
CA PRO A 23 -8.49 1.17 -5.00
C PRO A 23 -7.80 2.42 -4.46
N THR A 24 -8.03 2.75 -3.20
CA THR A 24 -7.25 3.80 -2.55
C THR A 24 -5.86 3.24 -2.23
N LEU A 25 -4.84 3.87 -2.78
CA LEU A 25 -3.46 3.50 -2.47
C LEU A 25 -3.01 4.25 -1.23
N VAL A 26 -2.35 3.55 -0.32
CA VAL A 26 -1.89 4.12 0.94
C VAL A 26 -0.39 3.85 1.08
N ASP A 27 0.41 4.92 1.00
CA ASP A 27 1.85 4.87 1.15
C ASP A 27 2.20 5.07 2.62
N VAL A 28 2.80 4.07 3.26
CA VAL A 28 3.15 4.15 4.68
C VAL A 28 4.65 4.39 4.89
N ARG A 29 5.36 4.77 3.83
CA ARG A 29 6.78 5.07 3.90
C ARG A 29 7.02 6.48 4.44
N GLU A 30 8.30 6.81 4.67
CA GLU A 30 8.70 8.20 4.89
C GLU A 30 8.39 9.01 3.64
N LEU A 31 8.03 10.29 3.82
CA LEU A 31 7.60 11.12 2.69
C LEU A 31 8.68 11.26 1.63
N TYR A 32 9.96 11.32 2.04
CA TYR A 32 11.05 11.47 1.08
C TYR A 32 11.21 10.26 0.16
N GLU A 33 10.72 9.09 0.57
CA GLU A 33 10.88 7.88 -0.25
C GLU A 33 10.12 7.99 -1.57
N ALA A 34 9.04 8.77 -1.61
CA ALA A 34 8.28 8.99 -2.84
C ALA A 34 9.10 9.73 -3.89
N ASP A 35 10.09 10.53 -3.47
CA ASP A 35 10.97 11.23 -4.41
C ASP A 35 12.02 10.31 -5.00
N ILE A 36 12.28 9.17 -4.38
CA ILE A 36 13.24 8.18 -4.90
C ILE A 36 12.56 7.28 -5.91
N ALA A 37 11.43 6.68 -5.53
CA ALA A 37 10.65 5.79 -6.38
C ALA A 37 9.25 5.68 -5.81
N ASP A 38 8.26 5.57 -6.69
CA ASP A 38 6.86 5.46 -6.26
C ASP A 38 6.04 4.72 -7.31
N LEU A 39 4.85 4.28 -6.91
CA LEU A 39 3.83 3.78 -7.82
C LEU A 39 3.28 4.97 -8.63
N PRO A 40 2.61 4.69 -9.77
CA PRO A 40 1.95 5.76 -10.51
C PRO A 40 1.00 6.56 -9.63
N GLU A 41 0.87 7.84 -9.92
CA GLU A 41 0.04 8.76 -9.14
C GLU A 41 -1.45 8.45 -9.31
N HIS A 42 -2.11 8.14 -8.23
CA HIS A 42 -3.54 7.90 -8.18
C HIS A 42 -4.17 8.52 -6.93
N GLY A 43 -3.63 9.64 -6.48
CA GLY A 43 -4.15 10.33 -5.30
C GLY A 43 -3.84 9.60 -4.00
N GLN A 44 -2.69 8.97 -3.88
CA GLN A 44 -2.33 8.19 -2.71
C GLN A 44 -2.48 8.98 -1.41
N ALA A 45 -3.03 8.32 -0.39
CA ALA A 45 -2.92 8.79 0.98
C ALA A 45 -1.51 8.46 1.47
N ARG A 46 -0.88 9.39 2.19
CA ARG A 46 0.48 9.18 2.68
C ARG A 46 0.50 9.38 4.19
N ILE A 47 0.72 8.28 4.90
CA ILE A 47 0.77 8.28 6.36
C ILE A 47 2.00 7.48 6.78
N PRO A 48 3.10 8.15 7.17
CA PRO A 48 4.31 7.43 7.58
C PRO A 48 4.05 6.44 8.71
N THR A 49 4.78 5.35 8.71
CA THR A 49 4.60 4.26 9.68
C THR A 49 4.62 4.76 11.11
N ALA A 50 5.52 5.71 11.44
CA ALA A 50 5.64 6.24 12.80
C ALA A 50 4.39 6.99 13.25
N GLU A 51 3.57 7.47 12.33
CA GLU A 51 2.35 8.22 12.63
C GLU A 51 1.08 7.38 12.41
N PHE A 52 1.22 6.18 11.88
CA PHE A 52 0.09 5.41 11.39
C PHE A 52 -0.90 5.05 12.50
N ALA A 53 -0.42 4.63 13.66
CA ALA A 53 -1.29 4.25 14.77
C ALA A 53 -2.16 5.41 15.26
N ASP A 54 -1.67 6.65 15.10
CA ASP A 54 -2.40 7.84 15.53
C ASP A 54 -3.29 8.42 14.44
N ARG A 55 -3.07 8.05 13.17
CA ARG A 55 -3.71 8.71 12.04
C ARG A 55 -4.53 7.79 11.13
N PHE A 56 -4.55 6.48 11.37
CA PHE A 56 -5.20 5.56 10.44
C PHE A 56 -6.70 5.86 10.29
N GLU A 57 -7.32 6.49 11.27
CA GLU A 57 -8.75 6.82 11.18
C GLU A 57 -9.06 7.88 10.13
N GLU A 58 -8.03 8.54 9.57
CA GLU A 58 -8.21 9.43 8.40
C GLU A 58 -8.61 8.63 7.16
N LEU A 59 -8.37 7.32 7.15
CA LEU A 59 -8.74 6.46 6.02
C LEU A 59 -10.19 6.02 6.14
N ASP A 60 -10.89 5.98 4.99
CA ASP A 60 -12.29 5.64 4.93
C ASP A 60 -12.49 4.12 5.05
N ARG A 61 -13.25 3.69 6.05
CA ARG A 61 -13.56 2.26 6.28
C ARG A 61 -14.31 1.62 5.13
N GLY A 62 -15.07 2.39 4.37
CA GLY A 62 -15.87 1.89 3.26
C GLY A 62 -15.10 1.72 1.97
N GLN A 63 -13.85 2.19 1.92
CA GLN A 63 -13.03 2.12 0.73
C GLN A 63 -12.21 0.84 0.72
N GLU A 64 -11.89 0.38 -0.48
CA GLU A 64 -10.90 -0.68 -0.65
C GLU A 64 -9.52 -0.03 -0.60
N LEU A 65 -8.66 -0.53 0.28
CA LEU A 65 -7.35 0.07 0.55
C LEU A 65 -6.25 -0.90 0.18
N VAL A 66 -5.27 -0.42 -0.57
CA VAL A 66 -4.04 -1.17 -0.84
C VAL A 66 -2.90 -0.39 -0.22
N LEU A 67 -2.28 -0.99 0.79
CA LEU A 67 -1.16 -0.38 1.50
C LEU A 67 0.15 -0.84 0.89
N TYR A 68 1.12 0.05 0.82
CA TYR A 68 2.44 -0.32 0.32
C TYR A 68 3.56 0.41 1.06
N CYS A 69 4.72 -0.23 1.06
CA CYS A 69 5.96 0.38 1.51
C CYS A 69 7.08 -0.04 0.54
N ARG A 70 8.32 -0.03 0.98
CA ARG A 70 9.43 -0.42 0.11
C ARG A 70 9.38 -1.90 -0.25
N SER A 71 9.23 -2.78 0.74
CA SER A 71 9.31 -4.24 0.55
C SER A 71 8.10 -5.02 1.02
N GLY A 72 7.11 -4.34 1.63
CA GLY A 72 5.89 -4.98 2.10
C GLY A 72 5.82 -5.23 3.60
N ARG A 73 6.88 -4.97 4.36
CA ARG A 73 6.90 -5.27 5.81
C ARG A 73 6.20 -4.22 6.66
N ARG A 74 6.53 -2.96 6.44
CA ARG A 74 5.88 -1.85 7.16
C ARG A 74 4.39 -1.79 6.84
N SER A 75 4.06 -2.00 5.57
CA SER A 75 2.66 -1.96 5.13
C SER A 75 1.86 -3.15 5.63
N GLU A 76 2.48 -4.31 5.82
CA GLU A 76 1.79 -5.44 6.45
C GLU A 76 1.41 -5.10 7.89
N TRP A 77 2.32 -4.50 8.64
CA TRP A 77 2.04 -4.08 10.00
C TRP A 77 0.87 -3.07 10.04
N ALA A 78 0.91 -2.08 9.14
CA ALA A 78 -0.15 -1.07 9.06
C ALA A 78 -1.50 -1.68 8.66
N ALA A 79 -1.50 -2.60 7.69
CA ALA A 79 -2.72 -3.28 7.28
C ALA A 79 -3.33 -4.10 8.42
N ARG A 80 -2.48 -4.71 9.24
CA ARG A 80 -2.94 -5.46 10.41
C ARG A 80 -3.67 -4.56 11.40
N ILE A 81 -3.16 -3.35 11.62
CA ILE A 81 -3.85 -2.37 12.49
C ILE A 81 -5.26 -2.08 11.94
N LEU A 82 -5.37 -1.85 10.63
CA LEU A 82 -6.67 -1.56 10.03
C LEU A 82 -7.64 -2.72 10.19
N LEU A 83 -7.18 -3.94 9.91
CA LEU A 83 -8.04 -5.12 10.03
C LEU A 83 -8.49 -5.35 11.48
N GLU A 84 -7.60 -5.12 12.43
CA GLU A 84 -7.94 -5.24 13.87
C GLU A 84 -8.92 -4.16 14.33
N ASN A 85 -9.05 -3.08 13.56
CA ASN A 85 -9.97 -1.98 13.87
C ASN A 85 -11.21 -1.94 12.98
N GLY A 86 -11.54 -3.08 12.37
CA GLY A 86 -12.82 -3.23 11.66
C GLY A 86 -12.82 -2.79 10.21
N TYR A 87 -11.67 -2.47 9.64
CA TYR A 87 -11.56 -2.27 8.19
C TYR A 87 -11.59 -3.64 7.52
N GLU A 88 -12.40 -3.80 6.47
CA GLU A 88 -12.63 -5.12 5.89
C GLU A 88 -11.94 -5.35 4.56
N ARG A 89 -11.78 -4.29 3.74
CA ARG A 89 -11.22 -4.44 2.40
C ARG A 89 -9.83 -3.82 2.34
N VAL A 90 -8.88 -4.53 2.98
CA VAL A 90 -7.51 -4.06 3.13
C VAL A 90 -6.56 -5.11 2.56
N PHE A 91 -5.65 -4.66 1.72
CA PHE A 91 -4.66 -5.52 1.07
C PHE A 91 -3.27 -4.93 1.22
N ASN A 92 -2.28 -5.79 1.34
CA ASN A 92 -0.87 -5.41 1.31
C ASN A 92 -0.30 -5.68 -0.08
N LEU A 93 0.37 -4.69 -0.67
CA LEU A 93 1.03 -4.88 -1.96
C LEU A 93 2.25 -5.77 -1.77
N LYS A 94 2.21 -6.96 -2.38
CA LYS A 94 3.29 -7.93 -2.25
C LYS A 94 4.60 -7.36 -2.77
N GLY A 95 5.61 -7.36 -1.91
CA GLY A 95 6.93 -6.86 -2.27
C GLY A 95 7.05 -5.34 -2.34
N GLY A 96 5.96 -4.60 -2.14
CA GLY A 96 5.99 -3.13 -2.12
C GLY A 96 6.46 -2.51 -3.41
N VAL A 97 7.14 -1.36 -3.31
CA VAL A 97 7.69 -0.66 -4.48
C VAL A 97 8.73 -1.51 -5.20
N LEU A 98 9.53 -2.29 -4.46
CA LEU A 98 10.49 -3.20 -5.08
C LEU A 98 9.79 -4.31 -5.87
N GLY A 99 8.69 -4.83 -5.36
CA GLY A 99 7.87 -5.79 -6.10
C GLY A 99 7.27 -5.19 -7.36
N TRP A 100 6.80 -3.95 -7.28
CA TRP A 100 6.28 -3.21 -8.44
C TRP A 100 7.37 -3.05 -9.50
N ARG A 101 8.58 -2.68 -9.07
CA ARG A 101 9.73 -2.57 -9.97
C ARG A 101 10.00 -3.90 -10.68
N ASN A 102 9.96 -5.00 -9.93
CA ASN A 102 10.30 -6.31 -10.49
C ASN A 102 9.25 -6.84 -11.47
N GLU A 103 7.98 -6.58 -11.21
CA GLU A 103 6.88 -7.18 -12.00
C GLU A 103 6.30 -6.24 -13.04
N VAL A 104 6.34 -4.94 -12.80
CA VAL A 104 5.60 -3.97 -13.62
C VAL A 104 6.52 -2.94 -14.28
N ASP A 105 7.41 -2.33 -13.52
CA ASP A 105 8.21 -1.21 -14.03
C ASP A 105 9.68 -1.37 -13.67
N PRO A 106 10.45 -2.09 -14.50
CA PRO A 106 11.86 -2.32 -14.23
C PRO A 106 12.74 -1.06 -14.27
N ASP A 107 12.19 0.06 -14.77
CA ASP A 107 12.92 1.32 -14.83
C ASP A 107 12.86 2.11 -13.52
N LEU A 108 12.02 1.69 -12.56
CA LEU A 108 12.00 2.33 -11.25
C LEU A 108 13.34 2.09 -10.54
N PRO A 109 13.88 3.13 -9.85
CA PRO A 109 15.07 2.92 -9.03
C PRO A 109 14.82 1.88 -7.94
N ALA A 110 15.81 1.03 -7.71
CA ALA A 110 15.85 0.19 -6.52
C ALA A 110 16.56 0.98 -5.42
N TYR A 111 16.01 0.97 -4.21
CA TYR A 111 16.61 1.76 -3.12
C TYR A 111 16.59 1.01 -1.80
#